data_ff1c46ba516478a2819c3e357f8d5ae3
#
_entry.id   ff1c46ba516478a2819c3e357f8d5ae3
#
_cell.length_a   1.000
_cell.length_b   1.000
_cell.length_c   1.000
_cell.angle_alpha   90.00
_cell.angle_beta   90.00
_cell.angle_gamma   90.00
#
_symmetry.space_group_name_H-M   'P 1'
#
loop_
_entity.id
_entity.type
_entity.pdbx_description
1 polymer ?
#
loop_
_entity_poly.entity_id
_entity_poly.type
_entity_poly.pdbx_seq_one_letter_code
_entity_poly.pdbx_strand_id
1 'polypeptide(L)'
;MAWIVKESAKMKIDRRPEPYLTDEMKSRYEKEILPRYETKMGAMMPILHDVQLAHQHIPYQAMEEIAAFLELHPGDVLDTVSFYEEFHTHPVGKYTIAVCQSIACEVCGHQAILDHLRAKLDVEPHETTEDGKFTLLALECLGACDDAPCCLINDDRHNKLTIEGIDQILDSLPD
;
A
#
# COMPACT_ATOMS: atom_id res chain seq x y z
N MET A 1 -16.41 -14.87 8.43
CA MET A 1 -15.95 -14.73 7.02
C MET A 1 -15.69 -16.12 6.45
N ALA A 2 -16.28 -16.43 5.31
CA ALA A 2 -15.97 -17.68 4.62
C ALA A 2 -14.66 -17.51 3.84
N TRP A 3 -13.73 -18.44 3.98
CA TRP A 3 -12.52 -18.48 3.17
C TRP A 3 -12.91 -18.69 1.71
N ILE A 4 -12.65 -17.71 0.86
CA ILE A 4 -12.84 -17.84 -0.58
C ILE A 4 -11.51 -18.31 -1.16
N VAL A 5 -11.44 -19.61 -1.49
CA VAL A 5 -10.28 -20.15 -2.23
C VAL A 5 -10.48 -19.83 -3.71
N LYS A 6 -9.67 -18.93 -4.25
CA LYS A 6 -9.58 -18.74 -5.71
C LYS A 6 -8.69 -19.82 -6.30
N GLU A 7 -9.15 -20.46 -7.37
CA GLU A 7 -8.33 -21.46 -8.09
C GLU A 7 -7.10 -20.78 -8.69
N SER A 8 -5.93 -21.05 -8.12
CA SER A 8 -4.65 -20.48 -8.57
C SER A 8 -4.29 -20.84 -10.02
N ALA A 9 -4.79 -21.99 -10.51
CA ALA A 9 -4.59 -22.41 -11.90
C ALA A 9 -5.24 -21.48 -12.95
N LYS A 10 -6.16 -20.60 -12.53
CA LYS A 10 -6.82 -19.61 -13.41
C LYS A 10 -6.22 -18.21 -13.28
N MET A 11 -5.29 -18.01 -12.35
CA MET A 11 -4.64 -16.73 -12.16
C MET A 11 -3.64 -16.48 -13.29
N LYS A 12 -3.89 -15.48 -14.11
CA LYS A 12 -2.93 -14.99 -15.09
C LYS A 12 -2.13 -13.87 -14.46
N ILE A 13 -0.81 -14.00 -14.54
CA ILE A 13 0.11 -12.92 -14.20
C ILE A 13 0.23 -12.06 -15.44
N ASP A 14 -0.23 -10.82 -15.36
CA ASP A 14 -0.03 -9.84 -16.42
C ASP A 14 1.46 -9.52 -16.52
N ARG A 15 1.98 -9.61 -17.74
CA ARG A 15 3.40 -9.38 -18.02
C ARG A 15 3.55 -8.30 -19.08
N ARG A 16 4.46 -7.37 -18.81
CA ARG A 16 4.90 -6.37 -19.79
C ARG A 16 6.29 -6.74 -20.33
N PRO A 17 6.64 -6.30 -21.58
CA PRO A 17 7.96 -6.56 -22.14
C PRO A 17 9.10 -5.87 -21.37
N GLU A 18 8.84 -4.65 -20.88
CA GLU A 18 9.81 -3.86 -20.13
C GLU A 18 9.92 -4.36 -18.70
N PRO A 19 11.14 -4.50 -18.15
CA PRO A 19 11.32 -4.89 -16.77
C PRO A 19 10.85 -3.78 -15.81
N TYR A 20 10.39 -4.19 -14.63
CA TYR A 20 10.11 -3.28 -13.51
C TYR A 20 11.40 -2.84 -12.82
N LEU A 21 12.38 -3.76 -12.68
CA LEU A 21 13.73 -3.44 -12.21
C LEU A 21 14.63 -3.11 -13.41
N THR A 22 14.83 -1.82 -13.65
CA THR A 22 15.75 -1.37 -14.69
C THR A 22 17.21 -1.66 -14.29
N ASP A 23 18.10 -1.72 -15.28
CA ASP A 23 19.53 -1.92 -15.02
C ASP A 23 20.14 -0.77 -14.21
N GLU A 24 19.58 0.44 -14.34
CA GLU A 24 19.96 1.60 -13.54
C GLU A 24 19.58 1.39 -12.06
N MET A 25 18.36 0.93 -11.78
CA MET A 25 17.90 0.60 -10.43
C MET A 25 18.79 -0.48 -9.82
N LYS A 26 19.05 -1.59 -10.53
CA LYS A 26 19.93 -2.66 -10.05
C LYS A 26 21.33 -2.14 -9.70
N SER A 27 21.92 -1.34 -10.60
CA SER A 27 23.25 -0.75 -10.36
C SER A 27 23.28 0.17 -9.14
N ARG A 28 22.20 0.93 -8.90
CA ARG A 28 22.05 1.75 -7.69
C ARG A 28 21.91 0.87 -6.45
N TYR A 29 21.10 -0.19 -6.49
CA TYR A 29 20.91 -1.10 -5.36
C TYR A 29 22.20 -1.82 -4.95
N GLU A 30 23.00 -2.25 -5.93
CA GLU A 30 24.32 -2.87 -5.69
C GLU A 30 25.29 -1.92 -4.97
N LYS A 31 25.25 -0.64 -5.28
CA LYS A 31 26.16 0.37 -4.70
C LYS A 31 25.69 0.95 -3.38
N GLU A 32 24.37 1.17 -3.23
CA GLU A 32 23.84 2.00 -2.15
C GLU A 32 23.00 1.22 -1.14
N ILE A 33 22.35 0.11 -1.56
CA ILE A 33 21.46 -0.66 -0.70
C ILE A 33 22.15 -1.93 -0.19
N LEU A 34 22.57 -2.83 -1.09
CA LEU A 34 23.13 -4.13 -0.69
C LEU A 34 24.27 -4.03 0.33
N PRO A 35 25.23 -3.08 0.24
CA PRO A 35 26.33 -2.98 1.19
C PRO A 35 25.91 -2.61 2.62
N ARG A 36 24.65 -2.18 2.83
CA ARG A 36 24.13 -1.79 4.15
C ARG A 36 23.54 -2.97 4.93
N TYR A 37 23.40 -4.13 4.29
CA TYR A 37 22.75 -5.31 4.86
C TYR A 37 23.69 -6.52 4.83
N GLU A 38 23.64 -7.31 5.89
CA GLU A 38 24.45 -8.55 5.99
C GLU A 38 23.99 -9.64 5.02
N THR A 39 22.68 -9.63 4.70
CA THR A 39 22.06 -10.60 3.80
C THR A 39 21.26 -9.89 2.70
N LYS A 40 21.17 -10.53 1.54
CA LYS A 40 20.35 -10.02 0.43
C LYS A 40 18.87 -9.92 0.81
N MET A 41 18.36 -10.83 1.64
CA MET A 41 17.00 -10.78 2.17
C MET A 41 16.75 -9.50 2.98
N GLY A 42 17.70 -9.05 3.79
CA GLY A 42 17.58 -7.80 4.55
C GLY A 42 17.43 -6.56 3.67
N ALA A 43 17.98 -6.59 2.45
CA ALA A 43 17.87 -5.50 1.49
C ALA A 43 16.52 -5.46 0.74
N MET A 44 15.63 -6.46 0.91
CA MET A 44 14.39 -6.57 0.18
C MET A 44 13.42 -5.41 0.46
N MET A 45 13.22 -5.04 1.73
CA MET A 45 12.28 -3.98 2.11
C MET A 45 12.56 -2.64 1.39
N PRO A 46 13.76 -2.05 1.46
CA PRO A 46 14.02 -0.79 0.76
C PRO A 46 13.90 -0.89 -0.76
N ILE A 47 14.17 -2.06 -1.35
CA ILE A 47 13.97 -2.30 -2.79
C ILE A 47 12.48 -2.34 -3.13
N LEU A 48 11.65 -3.00 -2.30
CA LEU A 48 10.19 -3.02 -2.48
C LEU A 48 9.61 -1.60 -2.39
N HIS A 49 10.01 -0.79 -1.42
CA HIS A 49 9.59 0.61 -1.32
C HIS A 49 9.96 1.41 -2.57
N ASP A 50 11.19 1.26 -3.05
CA ASP A 50 11.65 1.99 -4.23
C ASP A 50 10.89 1.59 -5.51
N VAL A 51 10.59 0.29 -5.66
CA VAL A 51 9.76 -0.22 -6.77
C VAL A 51 8.33 0.29 -6.66
N GLN A 52 7.74 0.28 -5.46
CA GLN A 52 6.39 0.82 -5.24
C GLN A 52 6.32 2.32 -5.53
N LEU A 53 7.31 3.10 -5.11
CA LEU A 53 7.39 4.53 -5.44
C LEU A 53 7.48 4.77 -6.95
N ALA A 54 8.24 3.94 -7.67
CA ALA A 54 8.40 4.08 -9.12
C ALA A 54 7.17 3.68 -9.93
N HIS A 55 6.37 2.71 -9.41
CA HIS A 55 5.28 2.08 -10.17
C HIS A 55 3.92 2.16 -9.47
N GLN A 56 3.83 2.78 -8.28
CA GLN A 56 2.64 2.90 -7.42
C GLN A 56 2.10 1.57 -6.90
N HIS A 57 2.70 0.44 -7.24
CA HIS A 57 2.39 -0.89 -6.75
C HIS A 57 3.54 -1.85 -7.05
N ILE A 58 3.48 -3.07 -6.52
CA ILE A 58 4.46 -4.13 -6.74
C ILE A 58 3.76 -5.31 -7.44
N PRO A 59 3.74 -5.35 -8.79
CA PRO A 59 3.12 -6.44 -9.52
C PRO A 59 3.93 -7.73 -9.39
N TYR A 60 3.30 -8.88 -9.62
CA TYR A 60 3.95 -10.19 -9.52
C TYR A 60 5.20 -10.32 -10.38
N GLN A 61 5.24 -9.71 -11.56
CA GLN A 61 6.46 -9.68 -12.38
C GLN A 61 7.60 -8.95 -11.67
N ALA A 62 7.33 -7.82 -11.00
CA ALA A 62 8.35 -7.12 -10.22
C ALA A 62 8.87 -7.97 -9.06
N MET A 63 7.99 -8.73 -8.39
CA MET A 63 8.39 -9.65 -7.31
C MET A 63 9.35 -10.74 -7.82
N GLU A 64 9.08 -11.31 -9.00
CA GLU A 64 9.98 -12.28 -9.64
C GLU A 64 11.33 -11.66 -10.02
N GLU A 65 11.33 -10.44 -10.53
CA GLU A 65 12.55 -9.71 -10.89
C GLU A 65 13.38 -9.34 -9.65
N ILE A 66 12.73 -8.92 -8.54
CA ILE A 66 13.37 -8.66 -7.25
C ILE A 66 13.98 -9.95 -6.69
N ALA A 67 13.22 -11.04 -6.71
CA ALA A 67 13.69 -12.34 -6.24
C ALA A 67 14.92 -12.80 -7.02
N ALA A 68 14.89 -12.71 -8.35
CA ALA A 68 16.03 -13.04 -9.21
C ALA A 68 17.25 -12.16 -8.92
N PHE A 69 17.07 -10.85 -8.72
CA PHE A 69 18.16 -9.92 -8.40
C PHE A 69 18.79 -10.20 -7.03
N LEU A 70 17.95 -10.51 -6.04
CA LEU A 70 18.42 -10.82 -4.67
C LEU A 70 18.85 -12.29 -4.47
N GLU A 71 18.73 -13.16 -5.50
CA GLU A 71 18.94 -14.59 -5.41
C GLU A 71 18.06 -15.27 -4.34
N LEU A 72 16.80 -14.84 -4.26
CA LEU A 72 15.78 -15.38 -3.38
C LEU A 72 14.73 -16.17 -4.17
N HIS A 73 13.85 -16.89 -3.45
CA HIS A 73 12.68 -17.49 -4.09
C HIS A 73 11.57 -16.44 -4.27
N PRO A 74 10.81 -16.43 -5.38
CA PRO A 74 9.70 -15.48 -5.57
C PRO A 74 8.65 -15.52 -4.44
N GLY A 75 8.47 -16.69 -3.79
CA GLY A 75 7.61 -16.83 -2.61
C GLY A 75 8.06 -15.98 -1.42
N ASP A 76 9.37 -15.82 -1.20
CA ASP A 76 9.89 -15.00 -0.08
C ASP A 76 9.51 -13.52 -0.27
N VAL A 77 9.55 -13.06 -1.53
CA VAL A 77 9.13 -11.69 -1.88
C VAL A 77 7.62 -11.54 -1.74
N LEU A 78 6.85 -12.50 -2.25
CA LEU A 78 5.40 -12.49 -2.13
C LEU A 78 4.95 -12.52 -0.67
N ASP A 79 5.56 -13.36 0.18
CA ASP A 79 5.26 -13.44 1.60
C ASP A 79 5.48 -12.08 2.29
N THR A 80 6.58 -11.39 1.94
CA THR A 80 6.86 -10.06 2.48
C THR A 80 5.83 -9.04 1.99
N VAL A 81 5.56 -8.98 0.70
CA VAL A 81 4.60 -8.02 0.12
C VAL A 81 3.18 -8.23 0.66
N SER A 82 2.77 -9.49 0.85
CA SER A 82 1.43 -9.82 1.35
C SER A 82 1.29 -9.64 2.87
N PHE A 83 2.40 -9.66 3.61
CA PHE A 83 2.40 -9.48 5.06
C PHE A 83 2.29 -8.00 5.48
N TYR A 84 2.96 -7.10 4.77
CA TYR A 84 2.97 -5.68 5.10
C TYR A 84 1.88 -4.94 4.33
N GLU A 85 0.94 -4.33 5.06
CA GLU A 85 -0.19 -3.56 4.51
C GLU A 85 0.25 -2.30 3.74
N GLU A 86 1.49 -1.89 3.91
CA GLU A 86 2.16 -0.80 3.18
C GLU A 86 2.32 -1.11 1.69
N PHE A 87 2.41 -2.40 1.31
CA PHE A 87 2.65 -2.79 -0.06
C PHE A 87 1.36 -3.11 -0.81
N HIS A 88 1.27 -2.59 -2.03
CA HIS A 88 0.14 -2.77 -2.92
C HIS A 88 0.50 -3.69 -4.08
N THR A 89 -0.28 -4.76 -4.29
CA THR A 89 -0.10 -5.69 -5.43
C THR A 89 -0.84 -5.24 -6.68
N HIS A 90 -1.72 -4.25 -6.56
CA HIS A 90 -2.51 -3.66 -7.64
C HIS A 90 -2.35 -2.14 -7.62
N PRO A 91 -2.57 -1.47 -8.76
CA PRO A 91 -2.53 -0.02 -8.81
C PRO A 91 -3.49 0.59 -7.79
N VAL A 92 -2.99 1.58 -7.06
CA VAL A 92 -3.79 2.39 -6.14
C VAL A 92 -4.03 3.78 -6.74
N GLY A 93 -4.97 4.51 -6.17
CA GLY A 93 -5.25 5.88 -6.57
C GLY A 93 -4.10 6.84 -6.26
N LYS A 94 -4.17 8.04 -6.83
CA LYS A 94 -3.23 9.13 -6.54
C LYS A 94 -3.10 9.41 -5.04
N TYR A 95 -4.21 9.25 -4.31
CA TYR A 95 -4.30 9.41 -2.87
C TYR A 95 -4.81 8.12 -2.22
N THR A 96 -4.03 7.54 -1.33
CA THR A 96 -4.47 6.45 -0.45
C THR A 96 -4.97 7.05 0.85
N ILE A 97 -6.23 6.80 1.19
CA ILE A 97 -6.85 7.26 2.44
C ILE A 97 -6.96 6.06 3.37
N ALA A 98 -6.05 5.96 4.32
CA ALA A 98 -5.99 4.86 5.29
C ALA A 98 -6.59 5.28 6.64
N VAL A 99 -7.80 4.82 6.93
CA VAL A 99 -8.49 5.11 8.20
C VAL A 99 -8.08 4.09 9.24
N CYS A 100 -7.66 4.57 10.41
CA CYS A 100 -7.32 3.71 11.55
C CYS A 100 -8.60 3.13 12.17
N GLN A 101 -8.66 1.79 12.28
CA GLN A 101 -9.79 1.07 12.91
C GLN A 101 -9.42 0.41 14.25
N SER A 102 -8.26 0.76 14.84
CA SER A 102 -7.84 0.21 16.10
C SER A 102 -8.65 0.78 17.29
N ILE A 103 -8.59 0.10 18.43
CA ILE A 103 -9.47 0.30 19.59
C ILE A 103 -9.64 1.76 20.02
N ALA A 104 -8.60 2.59 20.02
CA ALA A 104 -8.72 4.00 20.39
C ALA A 104 -9.56 4.78 19.36
N CYS A 105 -9.34 4.53 18.08
CA CYS A 105 -10.10 5.14 16.99
C CYS A 105 -11.53 4.60 16.95
N GLU A 106 -11.74 3.32 17.28
CA GLU A 106 -13.06 2.69 17.42
C GLU A 106 -13.91 3.45 18.47
N VAL A 107 -13.36 3.64 19.66
CA VAL A 107 -14.05 4.36 20.76
C VAL A 107 -14.28 5.84 20.39
N CYS A 108 -13.40 6.43 19.60
CA CYS A 108 -13.50 7.83 19.16
C CYS A 108 -14.32 8.02 17.86
N GLY A 109 -14.99 6.96 17.34
CA GLY A 109 -15.98 7.08 16.28
C GLY A 109 -15.40 7.01 14.85
N HIS A 110 -14.30 6.26 14.64
CA HIS A 110 -13.73 6.05 13.29
C HIS A 110 -14.75 5.50 12.30
N GLN A 111 -15.71 4.67 12.77
CA GLN A 111 -16.71 4.05 11.90
C GLN A 111 -17.54 5.09 11.15
N ALA A 112 -17.92 6.19 11.82
CA ALA A 112 -18.67 7.27 11.18
C ALA A 112 -17.86 7.97 10.07
N ILE A 113 -16.54 8.10 10.26
CA ILE A 113 -15.61 8.63 9.24
C ILE A 113 -15.50 7.65 8.07
N LEU A 114 -15.32 6.37 8.34
CA LEU A 114 -15.21 5.33 7.31
C LEU A 114 -16.49 5.22 6.48
N ASP A 115 -17.65 5.18 7.12
CA ASP A 115 -18.95 5.11 6.45
C ASP A 115 -19.22 6.36 5.59
N HIS A 116 -18.82 7.54 6.08
CA HIS A 116 -18.91 8.78 5.32
C HIS A 116 -18.04 8.75 4.07
N LEU A 117 -16.78 8.30 4.20
CA LEU A 117 -15.84 8.16 3.07
C LEU A 117 -16.34 7.15 2.04
N ARG A 118 -16.86 6.00 2.47
CA ARG A 118 -17.47 5.01 1.57
C ARG A 118 -18.60 5.61 0.76
N ALA A 119 -19.50 6.35 1.42
CA ALA A 119 -20.64 6.99 0.75
C ALA A 119 -20.23 8.15 -0.18
N LYS A 120 -19.22 8.95 0.22
CA LYS A 120 -18.73 10.10 -0.56
C LYS A 120 -17.95 9.68 -1.79
N LEU A 121 -17.12 8.64 -1.66
CA LEU A 121 -16.21 8.16 -2.72
C LEU A 121 -16.81 7.04 -3.57
N ASP A 122 -17.95 6.47 -3.14
CA ASP A 122 -18.62 5.32 -3.76
C ASP A 122 -17.69 4.11 -3.92
N VAL A 123 -16.92 3.79 -2.87
CA VAL A 123 -16.00 2.66 -2.81
C VAL A 123 -16.05 1.95 -1.46
N GLU A 124 -15.77 0.65 -1.45
CA GLU A 124 -15.53 -0.10 -0.23
C GLU A 124 -14.04 -0.03 0.17
N PRO A 125 -13.68 -0.34 1.44
CA PRO A 125 -12.29 -0.47 1.84
C PRO A 125 -11.52 -1.43 0.93
N HIS A 126 -10.32 -1.04 0.52
CA HIS A 126 -9.43 -1.68 -0.44
C HIS A 126 -9.87 -1.52 -1.92
N GLU A 127 -10.77 -0.60 -2.20
CA GLU A 127 -11.15 -0.25 -3.57
C GLU A 127 -10.65 1.15 -3.95
N THR A 128 -10.53 1.36 -5.25
CA THR A 128 -10.10 2.62 -5.85
C THR A 128 -11.27 3.23 -6.63
N THR A 129 -11.45 4.54 -6.54
CA THR A 129 -12.47 5.28 -7.30
C THR A 129 -12.27 5.09 -8.81
N GLU A 130 -13.35 5.14 -9.60
CA GLU A 130 -13.31 4.93 -11.06
C GLU A 130 -12.39 5.91 -11.78
N ASP A 131 -12.24 7.13 -11.26
CA ASP A 131 -11.32 8.15 -11.78
C ASP A 131 -9.85 7.91 -11.41
N GLY A 132 -9.55 6.90 -10.58
CA GLY A 132 -8.21 6.60 -10.11
C GLY A 132 -7.65 7.62 -9.12
N LYS A 133 -8.46 8.52 -8.57
CA LYS A 133 -7.98 9.57 -7.66
C LYS A 133 -7.76 9.06 -6.24
N PHE A 134 -8.69 8.27 -5.70
CA PHE A 134 -8.65 7.81 -4.31
C PHE A 134 -8.68 6.30 -4.19
N THR A 135 -7.91 5.77 -3.23
CA THR A 135 -8.06 4.41 -2.72
C THR A 135 -8.39 4.49 -1.25
N LEU A 136 -9.49 3.86 -0.83
CA LEU A 136 -9.88 3.79 0.58
C LEU A 136 -9.29 2.55 1.23
N LEU A 137 -8.62 2.71 2.37
CA LEU A 137 -8.07 1.62 3.18
C LEU A 137 -8.61 1.72 4.61
N ALA A 138 -8.79 0.57 5.25
CA ALA A 138 -9.05 0.48 6.68
C ALA A 138 -7.92 -0.31 7.33
N LEU A 139 -7.05 0.37 8.08
CA LEU A 139 -5.84 -0.20 8.69
C LEU A 139 -5.95 -0.32 10.20
N GLU A 140 -5.22 -1.28 10.80
CA GLU A 140 -5.37 -1.58 12.21
C GLU A 140 -4.87 -0.48 13.14
N CYS A 141 -3.64 -0.02 13.03
CA CYS A 141 -3.12 0.99 13.95
C CYS A 141 -2.08 1.89 13.29
N LEU A 142 -2.35 3.20 13.29
CA LEU A 142 -1.46 4.22 12.74
C LEU A 142 -0.58 4.92 13.80
N GLY A 143 -0.57 4.41 15.04
CA GLY A 143 0.30 4.89 16.10
C GLY A 143 -0.05 6.27 16.68
N ALA A 144 -1.29 6.77 16.51
CA ALA A 144 -1.73 8.10 16.94
C ALA A 144 -2.93 8.04 17.92
N CYS A 145 -2.89 7.11 18.88
CA CYS A 145 -4.01 6.84 19.78
C CYS A 145 -4.40 8.02 20.70
N ASP A 146 -3.47 8.89 21.01
CA ASP A 146 -3.68 10.13 21.78
C ASP A 146 -4.42 11.22 21.03
N ASP A 147 -4.46 11.11 19.70
CA ASP A 147 -5.12 12.04 18.80
C ASP A 147 -6.20 11.37 17.92
N ALA A 148 -6.82 10.31 18.42
CA ALA A 148 -7.88 9.56 17.73
C ALA A 148 -9.15 10.42 17.50
N PRO A 149 -9.96 10.11 16.47
CA PRO A 149 -9.68 9.19 15.36
C PRO A 149 -8.70 9.81 14.34
N CYS A 150 -7.94 8.98 13.65
CA CYS A 150 -6.92 9.44 12.70
C CYS A 150 -6.93 8.65 11.38
N CYS A 151 -6.37 9.27 10.34
CA CYS A 151 -6.05 8.62 9.08
C CYS A 151 -4.69 9.06 8.54
N LEU A 152 -4.17 8.30 7.58
CA LEU A 152 -3.13 8.76 6.66
C LEU A 152 -3.77 9.10 5.33
N ILE A 153 -3.29 10.16 4.68
CA ILE A 153 -3.53 10.42 3.26
C ILE A 153 -2.15 10.43 2.61
N ASN A 154 -1.84 9.36 1.90
CA ASN A 154 -0.47 8.99 1.57
C ASN A 154 0.38 8.92 2.85
N ASP A 155 1.46 9.72 2.96
CA ASP A 155 2.33 9.78 4.14
C ASP A 155 1.89 10.84 5.17
N ASP A 156 0.89 11.66 4.84
CA ASP A 156 0.46 12.75 5.71
C ASP A 156 -0.58 12.28 6.72
N ARG A 157 -0.26 12.44 8.02
CA ARG A 157 -1.13 12.05 9.11
C ARG A 157 -2.10 13.16 9.49
N HIS A 158 -3.39 12.81 9.56
CA HIS A 158 -4.48 13.67 10.00
C HIS A 158 -5.11 13.10 11.27
N ASN A 159 -5.24 13.94 12.29
CA ASN A 159 -5.66 13.56 13.64
C ASN A 159 -6.97 14.25 14.02
N LYS A 160 -7.64 13.71 15.07
CA LYS A 160 -8.89 14.28 15.64
C LYS A 160 -9.93 14.55 14.54
N LEU A 161 -10.07 13.56 13.66
CA LEU A 161 -10.92 13.70 12.48
C LEU A 161 -12.39 13.91 12.87
N THR A 162 -13.02 14.80 12.12
CA THR A 162 -14.47 14.95 12.05
C THR A 162 -14.89 14.78 10.60
N ILE A 163 -16.19 14.57 10.35
CA ILE A 163 -16.74 14.48 9.00
C ILE A 163 -16.43 15.74 8.21
N GLU A 164 -16.65 16.91 8.81
CA GLU A 164 -16.36 18.20 8.16
C GLU A 164 -14.86 18.39 7.92
N GLY A 165 -14.04 17.91 8.85
CA GLY A 165 -12.57 17.99 8.74
C GLY A 165 -12.03 17.14 7.59
N ILE A 166 -12.49 15.91 7.45
CA ILE A 166 -12.06 15.04 6.35
C ILE A 166 -12.54 15.58 5.00
N ASP A 167 -13.75 16.15 4.92
CA ASP A 167 -14.26 16.77 3.71
C ASP A 167 -13.39 17.95 3.26
N GLN A 168 -13.00 18.84 4.18
CA GLN A 168 -12.11 19.95 3.88
C GLN A 168 -10.74 19.50 3.38
N ILE A 169 -10.21 18.42 3.96
CA ILE A 169 -8.94 17.84 3.52
C ILE A 169 -9.07 17.33 2.08
N LEU A 170 -10.08 16.50 1.80
CA LEU A 170 -10.29 15.94 0.46
C LEU A 170 -10.51 17.03 -0.61
N ASP A 171 -11.28 18.05 -0.29
CA ASP A 171 -11.56 19.18 -1.20
C ASP A 171 -10.32 20.04 -1.47
N SER A 172 -9.31 19.99 -0.61
CA SER A 172 -8.02 20.70 -0.77
C SER A 172 -7.01 19.95 -1.64
N LEU A 173 -7.23 18.65 -1.89
CA LEU A 173 -6.29 17.83 -2.64
C LEU A 173 -6.38 18.13 -4.15
N PRO A 174 -5.26 18.44 -4.81
CA PRO A 174 -5.24 18.72 -6.24
C PRO A 174 -5.60 17.50 -7.09
N ASP A 175 -6.16 17.77 -8.28
CA ASP A 175 -6.51 16.75 -9.27
C ASP A 175 -5.27 16.06 -9.86
#